data_6351a6a3cc83c73eeaf40ef7882ff0d4
#
_entry.id   6351a6a3cc83c73eeaf40ef7882ff0d4
#
_cell.length_a   1.000
_cell.length_b   1.000
_cell.length_c   1.000
_cell.angle_alpha   90.00
_cell.angle_beta   90.00
_cell.angle_gamma   90.00
#
_symmetry.space_group_name_H-M   'P 1'
#
loop_
_entity.id
_entity.type
_entity.pdbx_description
1 polymer ?
#
loop_
_entity_poly.entity_id
_entity_poly.type
_entity_poly.pdbx_seq_one_letter_code
_entity_poly.pdbx_strand_id
1 'polypeptide(L)'
;MLEREVEAYLVKQVEGRGGKAYKFVSPAHRGVADRVVVLPGGLVWFVEVKTTTGRLSPLQEVFRKDINRLGGNWMCVYGQEGVDLWLKSL
;
A
#
# COMPACT_ATOMS: atom_id res chain seq x y z
N MET A 1 12.28 9.89 -8.44
CA MET A 1 12.41 8.79 -7.46
C MET A 1 11.78 7.54 -8.05
N LEU A 2 12.41 6.39 -7.89
CA LEU A 2 11.91 5.12 -8.40
C LEU A 2 10.83 4.55 -7.46
N GLU A 3 9.90 3.79 -8.02
CA GLU A 3 8.84 3.15 -7.24
C GLU A 3 9.40 2.25 -6.14
N ARG A 4 10.49 1.49 -6.42
CA ARG A 4 11.13 0.65 -5.42
C ARG A 4 11.70 1.45 -4.24
N GLU A 5 12.09 2.71 -4.47
CA GLU A 5 12.57 3.58 -3.40
C GLU A 5 11.42 4.04 -2.51
N VAL A 6 10.26 4.32 -3.11
CA VAL A 6 9.07 4.65 -2.35
C VAL A 6 8.61 3.44 -1.54
N GLU A 7 8.68 2.25 -2.13
CA GLU A 7 8.32 1.01 -1.44
C GLU A 7 9.24 0.75 -0.24
N ALA A 8 10.56 0.92 -0.40
CA ALA A 8 11.52 0.77 0.69
C ALA A 8 11.25 1.79 1.81
N TYR A 9 10.90 3.02 1.45
CA TYR A 9 10.54 4.05 2.40
C TYR A 9 9.28 3.68 3.19
N LEU A 10 8.26 3.16 2.50
CA LEU A 10 7.03 2.67 3.14
C LEU A 10 7.36 1.62 4.20
N VAL A 11 8.15 0.61 3.84
CA VAL A 11 8.53 -0.47 4.76
C VAL A 11 9.18 0.10 6.01
N LYS A 12 10.15 1.00 5.82
CA LYS A 12 10.89 1.62 6.93
C LYS A 12 9.96 2.42 7.84
N GLN A 13 9.07 3.22 7.27
CA GLN A 13 8.16 4.05 8.07
C GLN A 13 7.14 3.21 8.83
N VAL A 14 6.62 2.15 8.20
CA VAL A 14 5.70 1.22 8.86
C VAL A 14 6.40 0.52 10.04
N GLU A 15 7.62 0.06 9.83
CA GLU A 15 8.40 -0.59 10.90
C GLU A 15 8.70 0.38 12.03
N GLY A 16 8.97 1.64 11.70
CA GLY A 16 9.19 2.69 12.69
C GLY A 16 7.98 2.96 13.58
N ARG A 17 6.80 2.56 13.13
CA ARG A 17 5.55 2.65 13.91
C ARG A 17 5.21 1.35 14.63
N GLY A 18 6.11 0.38 14.61
CA GLY A 18 5.89 -0.92 15.23
C GLY A 18 5.07 -1.89 14.38
N GLY A 19 4.85 -1.56 13.11
CA GLY A 19 4.11 -2.39 12.18
C GLY A 19 5.00 -3.26 11.31
N LYS A 20 4.39 -3.93 10.35
CA LYS A 20 5.06 -4.78 9.39
C LYS A 20 4.43 -4.60 8.01
N ALA A 21 5.27 -4.53 6.98
CA ALA A 21 4.81 -4.41 5.60
C ALA A 21 5.25 -5.66 4.84
N TYR A 22 4.35 -6.64 4.74
CA TYR A 22 4.64 -7.89 4.05
C TYR A 22 4.51 -7.72 2.55
N LYS A 23 5.44 -8.30 1.80
CA LYS A 23 5.34 -8.35 0.35
C LYS A 23 4.11 -9.18 -0.03
N PHE A 24 3.28 -8.64 -0.92
CA PHE A 24 2.08 -9.33 -1.34
C PHE A 24 2.19 -9.74 -2.80
N VAL A 25 2.06 -11.05 -3.06
CA VAL A 25 2.08 -11.63 -4.40
C VAL A 25 0.91 -12.58 -4.52
N SER A 26 0.14 -12.46 -5.60
CA SER A 26 -0.96 -13.39 -5.88
C SER A 26 -0.82 -13.90 -7.30
N PRO A 27 -0.35 -15.14 -7.50
CA PRO A 27 -0.16 -15.68 -8.85
C PRO A 27 -1.46 -15.78 -9.65
N ALA A 28 -2.59 -15.97 -8.97
CA ALA A 28 -3.90 -16.14 -9.62
C ALA A 28 -4.61 -14.83 -9.94
N HIS A 29 -4.19 -13.71 -9.31
CA HIS A 29 -4.88 -12.42 -9.45
C HIS A 29 -3.86 -11.32 -9.69
N ARG A 30 -3.90 -10.73 -10.89
CA ARG A 30 -3.10 -9.56 -11.21
C ARG A 30 -3.70 -8.31 -10.56
N GLY A 31 -2.86 -7.32 -10.36
CA GLY A 31 -3.30 -6.01 -9.86
C GLY A 31 -3.47 -5.94 -8.36
N VAL A 32 -3.09 -6.99 -7.61
CA VAL A 32 -3.10 -6.91 -6.14
C VAL A 32 -2.11 -5.85 -5.67
N ALA A 33 -2.32 -5.33 -4.46
CA ALA A 33 -1.44 -4.32 -3.87
C ALA A 33 -0.03 -4.84 -3.64
N ASP A 34 0.94 -3.93 -3.55
CA ASP A 34 2.35 -4.29 -3.36
C ASP A 34 2.61 -4.88 -1.99
N ARG A 35 1.93 -4.38 -0.97
CA ARG A 35 2.18 -4.74 0.42
C ARG A 35 0.90 -4.97 1.20
N VAL A 36 0.95 -5.92 2.12
CA VAL A 36 -0.03 -6.04 3.21
C VAL A 36 0.64 -5.43 4.43
N VAL A 37 0.08 -4.35 4.93
CA VAL A 37 0.61 -3.61 6.08
C VAL A 37 -0.23 -3.96 7.30
N VAL A 38 0.44 -4.40 8.37
CA VAL A 38 -0.20 -4.67 9.66
C VAL A 38 0.39 -3.69 10.67
N LEU A 39 -0.47 -2.87 11.24
CA LEU A 39 -0.08 -1.87 12.25
C LEU A 39 -0.53 -2.31 13.63
N PRO A 40 0.08 -1.74 14.70
CA PRO A 40 -0.34 -2.05 16.08
C PRO A 40 -1.85 -1.87 16.27
N GLY A 41 -2.45 -2.74 17.05
CA GLY A 41 -3.89 -2.78 17.21
C GLY A 41 -4.61 -3.67 16.20
N GLY A 42 -3.86 -4.37 15.35
CA GLY A 42 -4.43 -5.28 14.35
C GLY A 42 -5.01 -4.59 13.13
N LEU A 43 -4.61 -3.35 12.88
CA LEU A 43 -5.07 -2.58 11.72
C LEU A 43 -4.34 -3.08 10.46
N VAL A 44 -5.09 -3.64 9.51
CA VAL A 44 -4.54 -4.24 8.29
C VAL A 44 -4.95 -3.41 7.08
N TRP A 45 -3.96 -3.08 6.23
CA TRP A 45 -4.15 -2.33 4.99
C TRP A 45 -3.48 -3.02 3.82
N PHE A 46 -4.14 -2.98 2.67
CA PHE A 46 -3.51 -3.30 1.39
C PHE A 46 -2.98 -2.00 0.80
N VAL A 47 -1.69 -1.92 0.55
CA VAL A 47 -1.04 -0.67 0.14
C VAL A 47 -0.36 -0.83 -1.22
N GLU A 48 -0.81 -0.03 -2.17
CA GLU A 48 -0.20 0.11 -3.49
C GLU A 48 0.78 1.27 -3.44
N VAL A 49 1.95 1.09 -4.05
CA VAL A 49 3.01 2.11 -4.07
C VAL A 49 3.16 2.66 -5.48
N LYS A 50 3.17 3.98 -5.61
CA LYS A 50 3.38 4.67 -6.88
C LYS A 50 4.37 5.81 -6.72
N THR A 51 5.03 6.18 -7.81
CA THR A 51 5.75 7.45 -7.86
C THR A 51 4.73 8.59 -7.88
N THR A 52 5.18 9.83 -7.70
CA THR A 52 4.28 11.00 -7.66
C THR A 52 3.49 11.18 -8.96
N THR A 53 3.99 10.66 -10.07
CA THR A 53 3.34 10.76 -11.39
C THR A 53 2.75 9.43 -11.86
N GLY A 54 2.85 8.37 -11.04
CA GLY A 54 2.34 7.06 -11.40
C GLY A 54 0.82 7.01 -11.41
N ARG A 55 0.27 6.02 -12.10
CA ARG A 55 -1.18 5.81 -12.18
C ARG A 55 -1.52 4.36 -11.94
N LEU A 56 -2.70 4.13 -11.37
CA LEU A 56 -3.21 2.78 -11.19
C LEU A 56 -3.55 2.17 -12.55
N SER A 57 -3.19 0.91 -12.74
CA SER A 57 -3.63 0.15 -13.91
C SER A 57 -5.10 -0.26 -13.74
N PRO A 58 -5.78 -0.64 -14.85
CA PRO A 58 -7.16 -1.13 -14.74
C PRO A 58 -7.31 -2.31 -13.76
N LEU A 59 -6.36 -3.24 -13.73
CA LEU A 59 -6.42 -4.38 -12.81
C LEU A 59 -6.20 -3.96 -11.36
N GLN A 60 -5.36 -2.96 -11.12
CA GLN A 60 -5.18 -2.40 -9.77
C GLN A 60 -6.47 -1.71 -9.31
N GLU A 61 -7.17 -1.05 -10.21
CA GLU A 61 -8.48 -0.45 -9.91
C GLU A 61 -9.53 -1.51 -9.56
N VAL A 62 -9.52 -2.66 -10.25
CA VAL A 62 -10.42 -3.78 -9.93
C VAL A 62 -10.15 -4.28 -8.51
N PHE A 63 -8.88 -4.49 -8.17
CA PHE A 63 -8.50 -4.93 -6.83
C PHE A 63 -8.96 -3.93 -5.77
N ARG A 64 -8.72 -2.64 -6.00
CA ARG A 64 -9.15 -1.57 -5.09
C ARG A 64 -10.67 -1.63 -4.84
N LYS A 65 -11.43 -1.74 -5.91
CA LYS A 65 -12.90 -1.79 -5.83
C LYS A 65 -13.37 -3.03 -5.06
N ASP A 66 -12.74 -4.17 -5.28
CA ASP A 66 -13.09 -5.41 -4.57
C ASP A 66 -12.82 -5.28 -3.07
N ILE A 67 -11.64 -4.78 -2.69
CA ILE A 67 -11.30 -4.61 -1.27
C ILE A 67 -12.26 -3.63 -0.60
N ASN A 68 -12.55 -2.49 -1.25
CA ASN A 68 -13.46 -1.50 -0.69
C ASN A 68 -14.89 -2.06 -0.56
N ARG A 69 -15.36 -2.79 -1.57
CA ARG A 69 -16.69 -3.42 -1.55
C ARG A 69 -16.83 -4.42 -0.42
N LEU A 70 -15.75 -5.14 -0.11
CA LEU A 70 -15.74 -6.16 0.93
C LEU A 70 -15.45 -5.59 2.32
N GLY A 71 -15.31 -4.27 2.44
CA GLY A 71 -15.07 -3.61 3.72
C GLY A 71 -13.64 -3.65 4.20
N GLY A 72 -12.70 -4.02 3.32
CA GLY A 72 -11.27 -4.00 3.64
C GLY A 72 -10.68 -2.60 3.50
N ASN A 73 -9.45 -2.45 3.93
CA ASN A 73 -8.71 -1.20 3.84
C ASN A 73 -7.71 -1.25 2.70
N TRP A 74 -7.82 -0.31 1.78
CA TRP A 74 -6.91 -0.17 0.65
C TRP A 74 -6.43 1.27 0.56
N MET A 75 -5.15 1.44 0.23
CA MET A 75 -4.56 2.77 0.07
C MET A 75 -3.52 2.73 -1.04
N CYS A 76 -3.47 3.77 -1.85
CA CYS A 76 -2.36 4.03 -2.75
C CYS A 76 -1.55 5.20 -2.21
N VAL A 77 -0.24 5.00 -2.04
CA VAL A 77 0.66 6.06 -1.58
C VAL A 77 1.52 6.52 -2.74
N TYR A 78 1.53 7.82 -2.99
CA TYR A 78 2.26 8.45 -4.09
C TYR A 78 3.50 9.14 -3.57
N GLY A 79 4.68 8.57 -3.84
CA GLY A 79 5.95 9.11 -3.37
C GLY A 79 6.09 9.03 -1.86
N GLN A 80 7.23 9.51 -1.34
CA GLN A 80 7.48 9.51 0.10
C GLN A 80 6.48 10.40 0.85
N GLU A 81 6.11 11.54 0.26
CA GLU A 81 5.11 12.42 0.86
C GLU A 81 3.77 11.72 1.04
N GLY A 82 3.37 10.89 0.05
CA GLY A 82 2.14 10.11 0.15
C GLY A 82 2.18 9.11 1.29
N VAL A 83 3.32 8.47 1.51
CA VAL A 83 3.52 7.57 2.65
C VAL A 83 3.34 8.33 3.96
N ASP A 84 4.01 9.47 4.09
CA ASP A 84 3.98 10.27 5.32
C ASP A 84 2.56 10.77 5.62
N LEU A 85 1.87 11.29 4.61
CA LEU A 85 0.51 11.79 4.76
C LEU A 85 -0.45 10.69 5.20
N TRP A 86 -0.34 9.51 4.57
CA TRP A 86 -1.19 8.39 4.93
C TRP A 86 -0.97 7.96 6.37
N LEU A 87 0.27 7.76 6.78
CA LEU A 87 0.57 7.31 8.14
C LEU A 87 0.15 8.33 9.19
N LYS A 88 0.27 9.62 8.88
CA LYS A 88 -0.21 10.67 9.79
C LYS A 88 -1.72 10.66 9.96
N SER A 89 -2.46 10.19 8.96
CA SER A 89 -3.93 10.18 8.99
C SER A 89 -4.50 9.04 9.84
N LEU A 90 -3.67 8.11 10.25
CA LEU A 90 -4.11 6.93 10.99
C LEU A 90 -4.13 7.16 12.51
#